data_d15ab6fd4df4da67b2f1a6d8e95d0fce
#
_entry.id   d15ab6fd4df4da67b2f1a6d8e95d0fce
#
_cell.length_a   1.000
_cell.length_b   1.000
_cell.length_c   1.000
_cell.angle_alpha   90.00
_cell.angle_beta   90.00
_cell.angle_gamma   90.00
#
_symmetry.space_group_name_H-M   'P 1'
#
loop_
_entity.id
_entity.type
_entity.pdbx_description
1 polymer ?
#
loop_
_entity_poly.entity_id
_entity_poly.type
_entity_poly.pdbx_seq_one_letter_code
_entity_poly.pdbx_strand_id
1 'polypeptide(L)'
;MSAVTVLDYGIGNLLNVLRALEHCGASLKVVDKASPEDVDASRLVLPGVGAFGDGMNELRARGFDDLVRRFAQTGRPFLGICVGMQMMFDASEEMGEHAGLGLMAGRVQPVPPNGADGTPHRVPHIGWRPLEAATEWKGTIMEGVAPGERAYFVHSFAAVPADDGVRLADVHYDGRRICAAVHRDNLYGCQFHPERSAHAGLGMLERFLKL
;
A
#
# COMPACT_ATOMS: atom_id res chain seq x y z
N MET A 1 22.23 -3.65 -7.84
CA MET A 1 21.27 -3.53 -6.72
C MET A 1 20.42 -2.31 -6.97
N SER A 2 19.10 -2.44 -6.84
CA SER A 2 18.16 -1.32 -7.04
C SER A 2 18.09 -0.46 -5.77
N ALA A 3 18.35 0.85 -5.89
CA ALA A 3 18.27 1.77 -4.76
C ALA A 3 16.81 2.05 -4.39
N VAL A 4 16.49 1.95 -3.10
CA VAL A 4 15.15 2.22 -2.55
C VAL A 4 15.27 3.09 -1.31
N THR A 5 14.53 4.17 -1.26
CA THR A 5 14.34 4.97 -0.03
C THR A 5 13.07 4.52 0.68
N VAL A 6 13.16 4.20 1.95
CA VAL A 6 12.04 3.76 2.80
C VAL A 6 11.78 4.82 3.86
N LEU A 7 10.55 5.29 3.97
CA LEU A 7 10.15 6.31 4.93
C LEU A 7 9.87 5.67 6.29
N ASP A 8 10.60 6.10 7.32
CA ASP A 8 10.39 5.73 8.72
C ASP A 8 9.76 6.90 9.48
N TYR A 9 8.45 6.89 9.59
CA TYR A 9 7.74 7.89 10.37
C TYR A 9 7.37 7.41 11.78
N GLY A 10 8.05 6.38 12.29
CA GLY A 10 7.92 5.88 13.66
C GLY A 10 6.74 4.93 13.89
N ILE A 11 5.94 4.67 12.87
CA ILE A 11 4.78 3.76 12.94
C ILE A 11 4.92 2.68 11.87
N GLY A 12 5.15 1.43 12.28
CA GLY A 12 5.21 0.35 11.28
C GLY A 12 5.98 -0.90 11.71
N ASN A 13 5.74 -1.97 10.96
CA ASN A 13 6.57 -3.18 10.98
C ASN A 13 7.75 -3.00 10.01
N LEU A 14 8.49 -1.89 10.18
CA LEU A 14 9.53 -1.45 9.26
C LEU A 14 10.57 -2.54 9.00
N LEU A 15 11.04 -3.22 10.06
CA LEU A 15 12.10 -4.22 9.96
C LEU A 15 11.79 -5.34 8.97
N ASN A 16 10.54 -5.84 8.95
CA ASN A 16 10.18 -6.91 8.03
C ASN A 16 10.09 -6.42 6.58
N VAL A 17 9.63 -5.18 6.36
CA VAL A 17 9.64 -4.55 5.02
C VAL A 17 11.07 -4.38 4.51
N LEU A 18 11.98 -3.88 5.36
CA LEU A 18 13.40 -3.73 5.01
C LEU A 18 14.02 -5.08 4.64
N ARG A 19 13.85 -6.11 5.48
CA ARG A 19 14.37 -7.46 5.21
C ARG A 19 13.82 -8.06 3.93
N ALA A 20 12.54 -7.86 3.63
CA ALA A 20 11.95 -8.36 2.39
C ALA A 20 12.54 -7.66 1.16
N LEU A 21 12.69 -6.33 1.21
CA LEU A 21 13.30 -5.57 0.13
C LEU A 21 14.79 -5.95 -0.09
N GLU A 22 15.56 -6.11 1.00
CA GLU A 22 16.95 -6.58 0.94
C GLU A 22 17.05 -7.98 0.35
N HIS A 23 16.16 -8.89 0.77
CA HIS A 23 16.08 -10.24 0.22
C HIS A 23 15.82 -10.24 -1.29
N CYS A 24 15.01 -9.30 -1.78
CA CYS A 24 14.76 -9.08 -3.21
C CYS A 24 15.91 -8.34 -3.93
N GLY A 25 17.01 -8.00 -3.26
CA GLY A 25 18.19 -7.38 -3.85
C GLY A 25 18.20 -5.86 -3.87
N ALA A 26 17.41 -5.20 -3.01
CA ALA A 26 17.45 -3.75 -2.85
C ALA A 26 18.68 -3.28 -2.05
N SER A 27 19.19 -2.10 -2.40
CA SER A 27 20.06 -1.28 -1.55
C SER A 27 19.21 -0.21 -0.89
N LEU A 28 19.14 -0.21 0.45
CA LEU A 28 18.17 0.60 1.19
C LEU A 28 18.80 1.87 1.77
N LYS A 29 18.05 2.97 1.65
CA LYS A 29 18.19 4.19 2.44
C LYS A 29 16.94 4.34 3.30
N VAL A 30 17.08 4.33 4.62
CA VAL A 30 15.97 4.61 5.54
C VAL A 30 16.09 6.07 5.97
N VAL A 31 14.97 6.80 5.89
CA VAL A 31 14.90 8.21 6.28
C VAL A 31 13.79 8.40 7.30
N ASP A 32 14.10 9.07 8.41
CA ASP A 32 13.19 9.33 9.53
C ASP A 32 12.66 10.78 9.55
N LYS A 33 13.20 11.64 8.68
CA LYS A 33 12.76 13.00 8.44
C LYS A 33 13.07 13.38 7.00
N ALA A 34 12.14 14.09 6.35
CA ALA A 34 12.31 14.52 4.97
C ALA A 34 13.45 15.52 4.80
N SER A 35 14.24 15.34 3.77
CA SER A 35 15.21 16.32 3.28
C SER A 35 14.96 16.63 1.79
N PRO A 36 15.42 17.80 1.28
CA PRO A 36 15.18 18.17 -0.10
C PRO A 36 15.70 17.17 -1.14
N GLU A 37 16.83 16.51 -0.85
CA GLU A 37 17.43 15.53 -1.73
C GLU A 37 16.67 14.18 -1.78
N ASP A 38 15.81 13.89 -0.82
CA ASP A 38 15.05 12.63 -0.81
C ASP A 38 14.04 12.54 -1.96
N VAL A 39 13.68 13.68 -2.56
CA VAL A 39 12.87 13.71 -3.78
C VAL A 39 13.62 13.06 -4.96
N ASP A 40 14.94 12.97 -4.92
CA ASP A 40 15.78 12.37 -5.96
C ASP A 40 15.96 10.85 -5.81
N ALA A 41 15.32 10.23 -4.83
CA ALA A 41 15.30 8.79 -4.69
C ALA A 41 14.88 8.08 -6.00
N SER A 42 15.52 6.94 -6.30
CA SER A 42 15.16 6.16 -7.49
C SER A 42 13.80 5.49 -7.34
N ARG A 43 13.48 5.04 -6.13
CA ARG A 43 12.20 4.44 -5.72
C ARG A 43 11.88 4.85 -4.30
N LEU A 44 10.60 5.03 -3.99
CA LEU A 44 10.15 5.41 -2.66
C LEU A 44 9.13 4.40 -2.12
N VAL A 45 9.31 3.96 -0.87
CA VAL A 45 8.38 3.07 -0.18
C VAL A 45 7.84 3.75 1.07
N LEU A 46 6.52 3.77 1.19
CA LEU A 46 5.77 4.23 2.35
C LEU A 46 5.11 3.02 3.02
N PRO A 47 5.76 2.37 3.99
CA PRO A 47 5.10 1.34 4.79
C PRO A 47 4.12 1.99 5.76
N GLY A 48 3.16 1.22 6.29
CA GLY A 48 2.28 1.73 7.35
C GLY A 48 1.52 0.62 8.05
N VAL A 49 1.36 0.78 9.36
CA VAL A 49 0.43 0.00 10.20
C VAL A 49 -0.21 0.95 11.22
N GLY A 50 -1.23 0.47 11.98
CA GLY A 50 -1.92 1.29 12.97
C GLY A 50 -3.03 2.15 12.38
N ALA A 51 -3.36 3.26 13.03
CA ALA A 51 -4.45 4.14 12.64
C ALA A 51 -4.04 5.15 11.57
N PHE A 52 -4.92 5.40 10.62
CA PHE A 52 -4.70 6.33 9.50
C PHE A 52 -4.37 7.76 10.00
N GLY A 53 -5.15 8.27 10.96
CA GLY A 53 -4.96 9.63 11.49
C GLY A 53 -3.61 9.83 12.14
N ASP A 54 -3.16 8.86 12.95
CA ASP A 54 -1.85 8.89 13.61
C ASP A 54 -0.73 8.83 12.57
N GLY A 55 -0.87 7.95 11.57
CA GLY A 55 0.07 7.85 10.46
C GLY A 55 0.22 9.17 9.71
N MET A 56 -0.88 9.82 9.35
CA MET A 56 -0.84 11.11 8.65
C MET A 56 -0.26 12.24 9.51
N ASN A 57 -0.49 12.23 10.82
CA ASN A 57 0.07 13.22 11.74
C ASN A 57 1.60 13.10 11.81
N GLU A 58 2.12 11.88 12.02
CA GLU A 58 3.57 11.62 12.03
C GLU A 58 4.23 11.93 10.68
N LEU A 59 3.55 11.57 9.58
CA LEU A 59 4.03 11.86 8.23
C LEU A 59 4.20 13.37 8.01
N ARG A 60 3.22 14.18 8.42
CA ARG A 60 3.27 15.65 8.35
C ARG A 60 4.34 16.24 9.28
N ALA A 61 4.41 15.75 10.51
CA ALA A 61 5.39 16.24 11.49
C ALA A 61 6.84 16.09 11.03
N ARG A 62 7.10 15.12 10.15
CA ARG A 62 8.41 14.83 9.57
C ARG A 62 8.61 15.41 8.16
N GLY A 63 7.60 16.10 7.60
CA GLY A 63 7.63 16.69 6.26
C GLY A 63 7.55 15.69 5.12
N PHE A 64 7.14 14.44 5.41
CA PHE A 64 7.02 13.41 4.39
C PHE A 64 5.80 13.58 3.48
N ASP A 65 4.75 14.25 3.93
CA ASP A 65 3.57 14.51 3.11
C ASP A 65 3.90 15.37 1.89
N ASP A 66 4.71 16.42 2.05
CA ASP A 66 5.21 17.23 0.92
C ASP A 66 6.20 16.45 0.06
N LEU A 67 7.14 15.73 0.69
CA LEU A 67 8.10 14.89 -0.03
C LEU A 67 7.39 13.89 -0.94
N VAL A 68 6.40 13.15 -0.41
CA VAL A 68 5.67 12.12 -1.18
C VAL A 68 4.89 12.74 -2.33
N ARG A 69 4.20 13.89 -2.12
CA ARG A 69 3.51 14.59 -3.21
C ARG A 69 4.45 15.04 -4.32
N ARG A 70 5.61 15.59 -3.97
CA ARG A 70 6.64 15.98 -4.93
C ARG A 70 7.25 14.78 -5.64
N PHE A 71 7.54 13.70 -4.90
CA PHE A 71 8.06 12.46 -5.48
C PHE A 71 7.08 11.85 -6.47
N ALA A 72 5.78 11.84 -6.16
CA ALA A 72 4.73 11.33 -7.05
C ALA A 72 4.76 12.01 -8.44
N GLN A 73 5.13 13.29 -8.51
CA GLN A 73 5.22 14.05 -9.75
C GLN A 73 6.47 13.74 -10.58
N THR A 74 7.44 13.01 -10.03
CA THR A 74 8.70 12.71 -10.74
C THR A 74 8.56 11.57 -11.76
N GLY A 75 7.48 10.80 -11.74
CA GLY A 75 7.29 9.61 -12.55
C GLY A 75 8.08 8.39 -12.08
N ARG A 76 8.84 8.49 -10.98
CA ARG A 76 9.61 7.36 -10.42
C ARG A 76 8.72 6.48 -9.54
N PRO A 77 9.02 5.16 -9.45
CA PRO A 77 8.14 4.22 -8.76
C PRO A 77 7.96 4.52 -7.27
N PHE A 78 6.70 4.61 -6.85
CA PHE A 78 6.27 4.75 -5.46
C PHE A 78 5.44 3.55 -5.05
N LEU A 79 5.64 3.04 -3.83
CA LEU A 79 4.87 1.94 -3.26
C LEU A 79 4.35 2.27 -1.86
N GLY A 80 3.03 2.33 -1.69
CA GLY A 80 2.36 2.35 -0.38
C GLY A 80 1.99 0.94 0.08
N ILE A 81 2.31 0.59 1.34
CA ILE A 81 2.00 -0.74 1.92
C ILE A 81 1.02 -0.58 3.07
N CYS A 82 -0.11 -1.28 3.01
CA CYS A 82 -1.18 -1.33 4.00
C CYS A 82 -1.71 0.08 4.32
N VAL A 83 -1.50 0.64 5.51
CA VAL A 83 -1.88 2.02 5.82
C VAL A 83 -1.15 3.01 4.91
N GLY A 84 0.07 2.71 4.46
CA GLY A 84 0.77 3.51 3.45
C GLY A 84 0.00 3.61 2.13
N MET A 85 -0.63 2.53 1.65
CA MET A 85 -1.55 2.59 0.52
C MET A 85 -2.80 3.43 0.86
N GLN A 86 -3.38 3.24 2.02
CA GLN A 86 -4.57 3.98 2.44
C GLN A 86 -4.32 5.50 2.46
N MET A 87 -3.17 5.92 2.98
CA MET A 87 -2.78 7.34 3.03
C MET A 87 -2.62 7.99 1.65
N MET A 88 -2.51 7.22 0.56
CA MET A 88 -2.47 7.77 -0.81
C MET A 88 -3.80 8.41 -1.23
N PHE A 89 -4.93 8.02 -0.62
CA PHE A 89 -6.26 8.50 -0.96
C PHE A 89 -6.58 9.89 -0.40
N ASP A 90 -7.74 10.45 -0.75
CA ASP A 90 -8.12 11.80 -0.34
C ASP A 90 -8.38 11.90 1.15
N ALA A 91 -9.04 10.90 1.73
CA ALA A 91 -9.43 10.92 3.15
C ALA A 91 -9.73 9.52 3.71
N SER A 92 -9.79 9.44 5.04
CA SER A 92 -10.23 8.26 5.80
C SER A 92 -11.32 8.63 6.79
N GLU A 93 -12.25 7.69 7.00
CA GLU A 93 -13.32 7.77 8.02
C GLU A 93 -12.93 7.07 9.33
N GLU A 94 -11.66 6.63 9.48
CA GLU A 94 -11.19 5.92 10.65
C GLU A 94 -11.12 6.84 11.88
N MET A 95 -11.98 6.57 12.89
CA MET A 95 -12.05 7.36 14.12
C MET A 95 -12.30 8.86 13.90
N GLY A 96 -12.96 9.22 12.79
CA GLY A 96 -13.25 10.59 12.38
C GLY A 96 -12.80 10.83 10.94
N GLU A 97 -12.89 12.09 10.52
CA GLU A 97 -12.49 12.49 9.16
C GLU A 97 -11.05 12.94 9.16
N HIS A 98 -10.20 12.23 8.40
CA HIS A 98 -8.77 12.55 8.27
C HIS A 98 -8.39 12.72 6.81
N ALA A 99 -7.81 13.86 6.44
CA ALA A 99 -7.29 14.10 5.11
C ALA A 99 -6.02 13.27 4.86
N GLY A 100 -5.96 12.62 3.69
CA GLY A 100 -4.80 11.88 3.21
C GLY A 100 -3.85 12.70 2.36
N LEU A 101 -3.09 12.01 1.49
CA LEU A 101 -2.12 12.62 0.59
C LEU A 101 -2.75 13.17 -0.70
N GLY A 102 -3.98 12.72 -1.06
CA GLY A 102 -4.65 13.15 -2.28
C GLY A 102 -3.95 12.71 -3.57
N LEU A 103 -3.22 11.59 -3.53
CA LEU A 103 -2.56 11.03 -4.70
C LEU A 103 -3.52 10.23 -5.59
N MET A 104 -4.56 9.67 -5.00
CA MET A 104 -5.62 8.93 -5.68
C MET A 104 -6.98 9.38 -5.17
N ALA A 105 -7.93 9.60 -6.10
CA ALA A 105 -9.30 9.96 -5.73
C ALA A 105 -10.01 8.79 -5.05
N GLY A 106 -10.71 9.08 -3.97
CA GLY A 106 -11.45 8.09 -3.20
C GLY A 106 -11.21 8.21 -1.69
N ARG A 107 -11.77 7.26 -0.94
CA ARG A 107 -11.80 7.31 0.52
C ARG A 107 -11.42 5.97 1.12
N VAL A 108 -10.95 5.99 2.34
CA VAL A 108 -10.76 4.81 3.17
C VAL A 108 -11.96 4.67 4.09
N GLN A 109 -12.64 3.53 4.01
CA GLN A 109 -13.88 3.26 4.72
C GLN A 109 -13.78 1.98 5.55
N PRO A 110 -14.60 1.83 6.62
CA PRO A 110 -14.62 0.60 7.39
C PRO A 110 -15.00 -0.60 6.51
N VAL A 111 -14.33 -1.72 6.70
CA VAL A 111 -14.77 -3.00 6.17
C VAL A 111 -16.14 -3.29 6.77
N PRO A 112 -17.18 -3.52 5.96
CA PRO A 112 -18.52 -3.78 6.48
C PRO A 112 -18.52 -4.95 7.48
N PRO A 113 -19.30 -4.90 8.57
CA PRO A 113 -19.30 -5.96 9.59
C PRO A 113 -20.03 -7.25 9.16
N ASN A 114 -20.63 -7.23 7.97
CA ASN A 114 -21.38 -8.36 7.42
C ASN A 114 -20.88 -8.69 6.00
N GLY A 115 -20.91 -9.98 5.68
CA GLY A 115 -20.70 -10.49 4.32
C GLY A 115 -21.74 -9.97 3.33
N ALA A 116 -21.60 -10.32 2.06
CA ALA A 116 -22.55 -9.93 1.02
C ALA A 116 -23.94 -10.55 1.21
N ASP A 117 -24.02 -11.70 1.90
CA ASP A 117 -25.27 -12.39 2.25
C ASP A 117 -25.93 -11.84 3.53
N GLY A 118 -25.32 -10.82 4.18
CA GLY A 118 -25.79 -10.25 5.44
C GLY A 118 -25.32 -10.98 6.69
N THR A 119 -24.61 -12.10 6.57
CA THR A 119 -24.07 -12.86 7.72
C THR A 119 -22.95 -12.06 8.38
N PRO A 120 -22.98 -11.89 9.73
CA PRO A 120 -21.89 -11.23 10.44
C PRO A 120 -20.56 -11.94 10.23
N HIS A 121 -19.50 -11.18 9.98
CA HIS A 121 -18.14 -11.68 9.90
C HIS A 121 -17.17 -10.89 10.78
N ARG A 122 -15.97 -11.43 10.95
CA ARG A 122 -14.98 -10.78 11.83
C ARG A 122 -14.36 -9.57 11.16
N VAL A 123 -14.28 -8.46 11.90
CA VAL A 123 -13.43 -7.31 11.59
C VAL A 123 -12.45 -7.18 12.76
N PRO A 124 -11.13 -7.07 12.53
CA PRO A 124 -10.43 -6.90 11.25
C PRO A 124 -10.53 -8.10 10.29
N HIS A 125 -10.48 -7.83 8.98
CA HIS A 125 -10.19 -8.83 7.96
C HIS A 125 -8.75 -9.31 8.19
N ILE A 126 -8.58 -10.54 8.70
CA ILE A 126 -7.28 -11.13 9.00
C ILE A 126 -7.17 -12.47 8.28
N GLY A 127 -6.05 -12.70 7.61
CA GLY A 127 -5.68 -14.00 7.06
C GLY A 127 -5.18 -13.96 5.63
N TRP A 128 -4.97 -15.15 5.09
CA TRP A 128 -4.52 -15.38 3.72
C TRP A 128 -5.72 -15.47 2.79
N ARG A 129 -5.74 -14.63 1.76
CA ARG A 129 -6.84 -14.61 0.77
C ARG A 129 -6.27 -14.62 -0.64
N PRO A 130 -6.95 -15.28 -1.59
CA PRO A 130 -6.56 -15.26 -3.00
C PRO A 130 -6.71 -13.86 -3.58
N LEU A 131 -5.75 -13.46 -4.39
CA LEU A 131 -5.79 -12.21 -5.14
C LEU A 131 -6.49 -12.45 -6.49
N GLU A 132 -7.35 -11.53 -6.85
CA GLU A 132 -8.06 -11.54 -8.13
C GLU A 132 -7.67 -10.31 -8.95
N ALA A 133 -7.46 -10.49 -10.24
CA ALA A 133 -7.12 -9.38 -11.12
C ALA A 133 -8.35 -8.48 -11.32
N ALA A 134 -8.22 -7.20 -10.96
CA ALA A 134 -9.23 -6.20 -11.29
C ALA A 134 -8.97 -5.60 -12.68
N THR A 135 -7.69 -5.49 -13.06
CA THR A 135 -7.21 -5.07 -14.38
C THR A 135 -6.05 -5.98 -14.81
N GLU A 136 -5.49 -5.77 -16.02
CA GLU A 136 -4.32 -6.54 -16.49
C GLU A 136 -3.10 -6.25 -15.61
N TRP A 137 -2.37 -7.31 -15.20
CA TRP A 137 -1.19 -7.21 -14.35
C TRP A 137 0.13 -7.03 -15.14
N LYS A 138 0.12 -7.26 -16.45
CA LYS A 138 1.30 -7.10 -17.29
C LYS A 138 1.83 -5.67 -17.25
N GLY A 139 3.14 -5.50 -17.09
CA GLY A 139 3.79 -4.18 -16.93
C GLY A 139 3.62 -3.53 -15.58
N THR A 140 3.00 -4.19 -14.59
CA THR A 140 2.79 -3.69 -13.23
C THR A 140 3.60 -4.46 -12.20
N ILE A 141 3.52 -4.05 -10.93
CA ILE A 141 4.15 -4.80 -9.81
C ILE A 141 3.55 -6.20 -9.60
N MET A 142 2.39 -6.48 -10.16
CA MET A 142 1.72 -7.80 -10.07
C MET A 142 2.10 -8.74 -11.21
N GLU A 143 2.87 -8.29 -12.19
CA GLU A 143 3.33 -9.16 -13.28
C GLU A 143 4.18 -10.33 -12.76
N GLY A 144 3.76 -11.56 -13.08
CA GLY A 144 4.39 -12.79 -12.58
C GLY A 144 3.74 -13.38 -11.34
N VAL A 145 2.85 -12.64 -10.67
CA VAL A 145 1.95 -13.21 -9.65
C VAL A 145 0.79 -13.90 -10.37
N ALA A 146 0.53 -15.17 -10.05
CA ALA A 146 -0.59 -15.86 -10.65
C ALA A 146 -1.93 -15.43 -10.00
N PRO A 147 -3.01 -15.21 -10.80
CA PRO A 147 -4.34 -15.04 -10.21
C PRO A 147 -4.69 -16.22 -9.29
N GLY A 148 -5.23 -15.92 -8.10
CA GLY A 148 -5.52 -16.92 -7.06
C GLY A 148 -4.36 -17.17 -6.09
N GLU A 149 -3.14 -16.66 -6.33
CA GLU A 149 -2.12 -16.65 -5.30
C GLU A 149 -2.57 -15.87 -4.06
N ARG A 150 -2.15 -16.33 -2.89
CA ARG A 150 -2.66 -15.78 -1.63
C ARG A 150 -1.72 -14.76 -1.05
N ALA A 151 -2.30 -13.66 -0.55
CA ALA A 151 -1.61 -12.64 0.22
C ALA A 151 -2.15 -12.54 1.65
N TYR A 152 -1.36 -12.00 2.57
CA TYR A 152 -1.71 -11.84 3.97
C TYR A 152 -2.28 -10.45 4.24
N PHE A 153 -3.51 -10.43 4.77
CA PHE A 153 -4.26 -9.22 5.13
C PHE A 153 -4.42 -9.11 6.64
N VAL A 154 -4.39 -7.87 7.14
CA VAL A 154 -4.78 -7.52 8.51
C VAL A 154 -5.21 -6.05 8.53
N HIS A 155 -6.52 -5.79 8.34
CA HIS A 155 -7.05 -4.43 8.30
C HIS A 155 -8.54 -4.38 8.67
N SER A 156 -8.96 -3.25 9.26
CA SER A 156 -10.36 -2.94 9.58
C SER A 156 -10.98 -1.93 8.61
N PHE A 157 -10.13 -1.20 7.88
CA PHE A 157 -10.52 -0.20 6.88
C PHE A 157 -9.90 -0.58 5.54
N ALA A 158 -10.54 -0.18 4.45
CA ALA A 158 -10.10 -0.46 3.10
C ALA A 158 -10.32 0.75 2.20
N ALA A 159 -9.47 0.90 1.19
CA ALA A 159 -9.66 1.91 0.17
C ALA A 159 -10.89 1.60 -0.71
N VAL A 160 -11.68 2.65 -0.96
CA VAL A 160 -12.77 2.68 -1.93
C VAL A 160 -12.41 3.74 -2.97
N PRO A 161 -11.71 3.34 -4.04
CA PRO A 161 -11.36 4.25 -5.12
C PRO A 161 -12.60 4.87 -5.76
N ALA A 162 -12.54 6.16 -6.12
CA ALA A 162 -13.61 6.84 -6.88
C ALA A 162 -13.63 6.41 -8.36
N ASP A 163 -12.49 5.92 -8.86
CA ASP A 163 -12.31 5.36 -10.19
C ASP A 163 -11.89 3.88 -10.06
N ASP A 164 -12.72 2.97 -10.54
CA ASP A 164 -12.42 1.53 -10.58
C ASP A 164 -11.21 1.21 -11.48
N GLY A 165 -10.85 2.09 -12.43
CA GLY A 165 -9.69 1.93 -13.31
C GLY A 165 -8.35 1.91 -12.59
N VAL A 166 -8.27 2.43 -11.35
CA VAL A 166 -7.04 2.36 -10.55
C VAL A 166 -6.90 1.06 -9.75
N ARG A 167 -7.93 0.22 -9.70
CA ARG A 167 -7.88 -1.07 -8.99
C ARG A 167 -7.04 -2.06 -9.77
N LEU A 168 -5.92 -2.44 -9.23
CA LEU A 168 -5.01 -3.42 -9.84
C LEU A 168 -5.39 -4.85 -9.45
N ALA A 169 -5.71 -5.07 -8.17
CA ALA A 169 -6.17 -6.35 -7.67
C ALA A 169 -7.26 -6.18 -6.62
N ASP A 170 -8.11 -7.19 -6.52
CA ASP A 170 -9.14 -7.31 -5.51
C ASP A 170 -8.97 -8.55 -4.66
N VAL A 171 -9.67 -8.57 -3.53
CA VAL A 171 -9.86 -9.74 -2.68
C VAL A 171 -11.33 -9.83 -2.31
N HIS A 172 -11.87 -11.05 -2.24
CA HIS A 172 -13.21 -11.27 -1.71
C HIS A 172 -13.15 -11.69 -0.24
N TYR A 173 -13.87 -10.94 0.59
CA TYR A 173 -14.05 -11.25 2.00
C TYR A 173 -15.54 -11.48 2.27
N ASP A 174 -15.91 -12.76 2.43
CA ASP A 174 -17.30 -13.22 2.58
C ASP A 174 -18.24 -12.59 1.54
N GLY A 175 -17.84 -12.71 0.26
CA GLY A 175 -18.57 -12.20 -0.91
C GLY A 175 -18.46 -10.69 -1.16
N ARG A 176 -17.83 -9.93 -0.26
CA ARG A 176 -17.57 -8.49 -0.49
C ARG A 176 -16.26 -8.28 -1.22
N ARG A 177 -16.33 -7.53 -2.28
CA ARG A 177 -15.17 -7.11 -3.08
C ARG A 177 -14.42 -5.99 -2.35
N ILE A 178 -13.18 -6.22 -1.98
CA ILE A 178 -12.30 -5.25 -1.30
C ILE A 178 -11.10 -4.96 -2.19
N CYS A 179 -10.70 -3.70 -2.31
CA CYS A 179 -9.53 -3.29 -3.07
C CYS A 179 -8.25 -3.81 -2.39
N ALA A 180 -7.54 -4.72 -3.06
CA ALA A 180 -6.32 -5.33 -2.55
C ALA A 180 -5.05 -4.63 -3.04
N ALA A 181 -5.06 -4.07 -4.24
CA ALA A 181 -3.95 -3.29 -4.78
C ALA A 181 -4.47 -2.23 -5.75
N VAL A 182 -3.72 -1.13 -5.85
CA VAL A 182 -3.99 -0.01 -6.76
C VAL A 182 -2.77 0.33 -7.59
N HIS A 183 -3.04 0.88 -8.78
CA HIS A 183 -2.02 1.39 -9.69
C HIS A 183 -2.56 2.60 -10.45
N ARG A 184 -1.76 3.65 -10.52
CA ARG A 184 -1.93 4.78 -11.42
C ARG A 184 -0.57 5.36 -11.77
N ASP A 185 -0.21 5.33 -13.04
CA ASP A 185 1.08 5.80 -13.54
C ASP A 185 2.26 5.14 -12.81
N ASN A 186 3.05 5.91 -12.05
CA ASN A 186 4.17 5.44 -11.25
C ASN A 186 3.78 5.07 -9.80
N LEU A 187 2.50 5.23 -9.43
CA LEU A 187 2.01 5.04 -8.07
C LEU A 187 1.41 3.66 -7.90
N TYR A 188 1.93 2.90 -6.97
CA TYR A 188 1.46 1.57 -6.59
C TYR A 188 1.08 1.53 -5.13
N GLY A 189 0.08 0.73 -4.78
CA GLY A 189 -0.28 0.46 -3.40
C GLY A 189 -0.79 -0.95 -3.23
N CYS A 190 -0.57 -1.55 -2.05
CA CYS A 190 -1.16 -2.83 -1.67
C CYS A 190 -1.72 -2.78 -0.25
N GLN A 191 -2.93 -3.32 -0.06
CA GLN A 191 -3.57 -3.43 1.25
C GLN A 191 -3.00 -4.57 2.08
N PHE A 192 -2.52 -5.61 1.42
CA PHE A 192 -1.84 -6.74 2.06
C PHE A 192 -0.40 -6.38 2.42
N HIS A 193 0.22 -7.24 3.21
CA HIS A 193 1.61 -7.13 3.61
C HIS A 193 2.49 -8.00 2.70
N PRO A 194 3.18 -7.46 1.68
CA PRO A 194 4.01 -8.24 0.78
C PRO A 194 5.14 -8.95 1.53
N GLU A 195 5.71 -8.33 2.56
CA GLU A 195 6.75 -8.90 3.43
C GLU A 195 6.27 -10.11 4.25
N ARG A 196 4.96 -10.38 4.26
CA ARG A 196 4.31 -11.51 4.93
C ARG A 196 3.52 -12.39 3.97
N SER A 197 3.62 -12.16 2.66
CA SER A 197 2.80 -12.82 1.64
C SER A 197 3.58 -13.84 0.82
N ALA A 198 4.65 -14.41 1.40
CA ALA A 198 5.46 -15.47 0.82
C ALA A 198 5.84 -15.17 -0.65
N HIS A 199 5.65 -16.15 -1.56
CA HIS A 199 6.05 -16.03 -2.97
C HIS A 199 5.35 -14.87 -3.69
N ALA A 200 4.03 -14.71 -3.52
CA ALA A 200 3.28 -13.62 -4.16
C ALA A 200 3.79 -12.24 -3.76
N GLY A 201 4.05 -12.05 -2.47
CA GLY A 201 4.54 -10.78 -1.94
C GLY A 201 5.98 -10.47 -2.35
N LEU A 202 6.89 -11.46 -2.27
CA LEU A 202 8.27 -11.29 -2.70
C LEU A 202 8.37 -11.05 -4.20
N GLY A 203 7.61 -11.78 -5.02
CA GLY A 203 7.55 -11.57 -6.48
C GLY A 203 7.09 -10.16 -6.85
N MET A 204 6.09 -9.63 -6.11
CA MET A 204 5.64 -8.24 -6.27
C MET A 204 6.76 -7.23 -5.93
N LEU A 205 7.49 -7.44 -4.82
CA LEU A 205 8.62 -6.57 -4.44
C LEU A 205 9.77 -6.65 -5.46
N GLU A 206 10.12 -7.86 -5.92
CA GLU A 206 11.12 -8.04 -6.98
C GLU A 206 10.73 -7.30 -8.26
N ARG A 207 9.44 -7.31 -8.62
CA ARG A 207 8.95 -6.60 -9.79
C ARG A 207 9.03 -5.09 -9.60
N PHE A 208 8.61 -4.57 -8.43
CA PHE A 208 8.77 -3.16 -8.07
C PHE A 208 10.21 -2.68 -8.19
N LEU A 209 11.18 -3.52 -7.83
CA LEU A 209 12.61 -3.20 -7.97
C LEU A 209 13.11 -3.15 -9.43
N LYS A 210 12.33 -3.67 -10.38
CA LYS A 210 12.68 -3.70 -11.82
C LYS A 210 12.00 -2.58 -12.61
N LEU A 211 11.03 -1.88 -12.01
CA LEU A 211 10.44 -0.67 -12.59
C LEU A 211 11.44 0.48 -12.47
#